data_15bde4c9424c51247095d366e78bcb69
#
_entry.id   15bde4c9424c51247095d366e78bcb69
#
_cell.length_a   1.000
_cell.length_b   1.000
_cell.length_c   1.000
_cell.angle_alpha   90.00
_cell.angle_beta   90.00
_cell.angle_gamma   90.00
#
_symmetry.space_group_name_H-M   'P 1'
#
loop_
_entity.id
_entity.type
_entity.pdbx_description
1 polymer ?
#
loop_
_entity_poly.entity_id
_entity_poly.type
_entity_poly.pdbx_seq_one_letter_code
_entity_poly.pdbx_strand_id
1 'polypeptide(L)'
;MAYIDDPATQQANMRYIRAAMDEPMLEREHELGLARRWKEKRDEKALHELVRSYARLVVSHAAKFRNYGLPMGDLIQEGNIGLMEAAARFEPDLENRFSTYATWWIKAQIQDYVLRNWSIVRTGTTSSQKSLFFNLRRLRAKIDGQSARGYLDEEAVQKIAKELGVQPKEVMEMEARMNGGDQSLNNLVGEDGDREWQDMLPDASPNPEDVVIGMRDSVTRSKWLNDALAELSPREQTIIRERRMNEAVVTLEDLGKQLGISKERVRQLEQRAFDKLKVSILDKVKDAGLEQAALF
;
A
#
# COMPACT_ATOMS: atom_id res chain seq x y z
N MET A 1 -1.22 -9.67 -16.44
CA MET A 1 -1.99 -10.71 -17.15
C MET A 1 -3.33 -10.13 -17.59
N ALA A 2 -3.77 -10.30 -18.84
CA ALA A 2 -5.15 -10.01 -19.17
C ALA A 2 -6.01 -11.08 -18.50
N TYR A 3 -6.96 -10.66 -17.69
CA TYR A 3 -7.92 -11.56 -17.05
C TYR A 3 -8.81 -12.12 -18.17
N ILE A 4 -8.68 -13.39 -18.42
CA ILE A 4 -9.52 -14.06 -19.43
C ILE A 4 -10.70 -14.68 -18.68
N ASP A 5 -11.87 -14.06 -18.79
CA ASP A 5 -13.11 -14.64 -18.28
C ASP A 5 -13.35 -16.00 -18.94
N ASP A 6 -13.91 -16.94 -18.18
CA ASP A 6 -14.36 -18.20 -18.74
C ASP A 6 -15.47 -17.98 -19.78
N PRO A 7 -15.67 -18.89 -20.75
CA PRO A 7 -16.63 -18.72 -21.82
C PRO A 7 -18.07 -18.47 -21.34
N ALA A 8 -18.46 -19.06 -20.20
CA ALA A 8 -19.81 -18.89 -19.64
C ALA A 8 -20.00 -17.46 -19.10
N THR A 9 -18.99 -16.93 -18.37
CA THR A 9 -18.98 -15.55 -17.89
C THR A 9 -18.98 -14.54 -19.04
N GLN A 10 -18.16 -14.77 -20.08
CA GLN A 10 -18.20 -13.92 -21.28
C GLN A 10 -19.57 -13.90 -21.92
N GLN A 11 -20.24 -15.05 -22.06
CA GLN A 11 -21.56 -15.14 -22.62
C GLN A 11 -22.61 -14.40 -21.77
N ALA A 12 -22.52 -14.53 -20.43
CA ALA A 12 -23.40 -13.81 -19.51
C ALA A 12 -23.22 -12.29 -19.64
N ASN A 13 -21.97 -11.82 -19.67
CA ASN A 13 -21.63 -10.41 -19.85
C ASN A 13 -22.18 -9.87 -21.19
N MET A 14 -22.05 -10.62 -22.27
CA MET A 14 -22.59 -10.24 -23.58
C MET A 14 -24.12 -10.17 -23.60
N ARG A 15 -24.81 -11.09 -22.89
CA ARG A 15 -26.28 -11.03 -22.74
C ARG A 15 -26.69 -9.78 -21.97
N TYR A 16 -26.04 -9.48 -20.89
CA TYR A 16 -26.30 -8.26 -20.11
C TYR A 16 -26.09 -6.98 -20.95
N ILE A 17 -24.96 -6.89 -21.66
CA ILE A 17 -24.65 -5.74 -22.52
C ILE A 17 -25.75 -5.54 -23.58
N ARG A 18 -26.19 -6.62 -24.24
CA ARG A 18 -27.29 -6.55 -25.25
C ARG A 18 -28.58 -6.05 -24.60
N ALA A 19 -28.98 -6.63 -23.47
CA ALA A 19 -30.18 -6.21 -22.75
C ALA A 19 -30.13 -4.72 -22.36
N ALA A 20 -28.95 -4.26 -21.84
CA ALA A 20 -28.76 -2.86 -21.49
C ALA A 20 -28.81 -1.91 -22.70
N MET A 21 -28.38 -2.36 -23.87
CA MET A 21 -28.40 -1.55 -25.10
C MET A 21 -29.78 -1.50 -25.75
N ASP A 22 -30.62 -2.51 -25.54
CA ASP A 22 -31.99 -2.59 -26.10
C ASP A 22 -33.02 -1.77 -25.30
N GLU A 23 -32.70 -1.38 -24.05
CA GLU A 23 -33.63 -0.59 -23.25
C GLU A 23 -33.90 0.80 -23.85
N PRO A 24 -35.14 1.28 -23.85
CA PRO A 24 -35.49 2.58 -24.39
C PRO A 24 -34.92 3.71 -23.51
N MET A 25 -34.61 4.84 -24.14
CA MET A 25 -34.20 6.03 -23.42
C MET A 25 -35.40 6.72 -22.76
N LEU A 26 -35.24 7.18 -21.53
CA LEU A 26 -36.31 7.89 -20.83
C LEU A 26 -36.44 9.34 -21.32
N GLU A 27 -37.66 9.78 -21.46
CA GLU A 27 -38.00 11.20 -21.61
C GLU A 27 -37.77 11.95 -20.27
N ARG A 28 -37.48 13.24 -20.36
CA ARG A 28 -37.17 14.06 -19.20
C ARG A 28 -38.24 14.02 -18.11
N GLU A 29 -39.50 14.15 -18.51
CA GLU A 29 -40.61 14.18 -17.56
C GLU A 29 -40.78 12.85 -16.83
N HIS A 30 -40.68 11.74 -17.57
CA HIS A 30 -40.75 10.40 -16.99
C HIS A 30 -39.58 10.11 -16.06
N GLU A 31 -38.33 10.49 -16.46
CA GLU A 31 -37.13 10.42 -15.64
C GLU A 31 -37.32 11.13 -14.28
N LEU A 32 -37.80 12.38 -14.30
CA LEU A 32 -38.06 13.15 -13.09
C LEU A 32 -39.18 12.55 -12.24
N GLY A 33 -40.22 12.00 -12.90
CA GLY A 33 -41.31 11.29 -12.23
C GLY A 33 -40.84 10.07 -11.47
N LEU A 34 -39.99 9.24 -12.09
CA LEU A 34 -39.36 8.06 -11.45
C LEU A 34 -38.45 8.47 -10.28
N ALA A 35 -37.62 9.48 -10.49
CA ALA A 35 -36.70 9.98 -9.46
C ALA A 35 -37.46 10.53 -8.23
N ARG A 36 -38.56 11.28 -8.43
CA ARG A 36 -39.40 11.75 -7.33
C ARG A 36 -40.09 10.60 -6.56
N ARG A 37 -40.64 9.63 -7.29
CA ARG A 37 -41.26 8.43 -6.68
C ARG A 37 -40.27 7.68 -5.82
N TRP A 38 -39.05 7.50 -6.29
CA TRP A 38 -37.98 6.89 -5.51
C TRP A 38 -37.62 7.72 -4.28
N LYS A 39 -37.44 9.03 -4.44
CA LYS A 39 -37.01 9.91 -3.35
C LYS A 39 -38.06 10.03 -2.25
N GLU A 40 -39.36 10.24 -2.62
CA GLU A 40 -40.44 10.50 -1.68
C GLU A 40 -41.04 9.23 -1.08
N LYS A 41 -41.22 8.19 -1.92
CA LYS A 41 -41.98 6.99 -1.54
C LYS A 41 -41.11 5.74 -1.39
N ARG A 42 -39.78 5.84 -1.68
CA ARG A 42 -38.88 4.70 -1.73
C ARG A 42 -39.40 3.56 -2.63
N ASP A 43 -40.02 3.93 -3.76
CA ASP A 43 -40.57 3.00 -4.72
C ASP A 43 -39.46 2.28 -5.48
N GLU A 44 -39.17 1.02 -5.09
CA GLU A 44 -38.15 0.19 -5.70
C GLU A 44 -38.39 -0.07 -7.18
N LYS A 45 -39.65 -0.13 -7.63
CA LYS A 45 -39.97 -0.31 -9.06
C LYS A 45 -39.53 0.90 -9.88
N ALA A 46 -39.73 2.10 -9.34
CA ALA A 46 -39.27 3.33 -9.98
C ALA A 46 -37.72 3.38 -10.04
N LEU A 47 -37.05 2.96 -8.97
CA LEU A 47 -35.59 2.83 -8.96
C LEU A 47 -35.09 1.84 -10.00
N HIS A 48 -35.68 0.64 -10.05
CA HIS A 48 -35.27 -0.40 -11.00
C HIS A 48 -35.48 0.05 -12.45
N GLU A 49 -36.59 0.72 -12.76
CA GLU A 49 -36.83 1.26 -14.09
C GLU A 49 -35.81 2.32 -14.48
N LEU A 50 -35.50 3.25 -13.54
CA LEU A 50 -34.50 4.28 -13.74
C LEU A 50 -33.10 3.66 -13.99
N VAL A 51 -32.65 2.75 -13.12
CA VAL A 51 -31.34 2.10 -13.22
C VAL A 51 -31.21 1.30 -14.50
N ARG A 52 -32.27 0.54 -14.87
CA ARG A 52 -32.30 -0.29 -16.07
C ARG A 52 -32.15 0.54 -17.34
N SER A 53 -32.89 1.64 -17.46
CA SER A 53 -32.84 2.52 -18.63
C SER A 53 -31.49 3.23 -18.80
N TYR A 54 -30.73 3.42 -17.69
CA TYR A 54 -29.40 4.01 -17.74
C TYR A 54 -28.24 3.01 -17.69
N ALA A 55 -28.51 1.70 -17.69
CA ALA A 55 -27.47 0.66 -17.71
C ALA A 55 -26.55 0.79 -18.94
N ARG A 56 -27.05 1.24 -20.11
CA ARG A 56 -26.23 1.52 -21.29
C ARG A 56 -25.13 2.56 -21.04
N LEU A 57 -25.39 3.54 -20.19
CA LEU A 57 -24.40 4.55 -19.81
C LEU A 57 -23.25 3.92 -19.05
N VAL A 58 -23.56 2.97 -18.14
CA VAL A 58 -22.56 2.19 -17.41
C VAL A 58 -21.68 1.40 -18.36
N VAL A 59 -22.29 0.65 -19.32
CA VAL A 59 -21.54 -0.12 -20.33
C VAL A 59 -20.61 0.77 -21.15
N SER A 60 -21.11 1.94 -21.58
CA SER A 60 -20.31 2.91 -22.33
C SER A 60 -19.11 3.44 -21.54
N HIS A 61 -19.27 3.68 -20.23
CA HIS A 61 -18.17 4.11 -19.38
C HIS A 61 -17.21 2.97 -19.07
N ALA A 62 -17.68 1.78 -18.72
CA ALA A 62 -16.85 0.60 -18.47
C ALA A 62 -15.95 0.26 -19.67
N ALA A 63 -16.49 0.36 -20.90
CA ALA A 63 -15.74 0.11 -22.13
C ALA A 63 -14.49 1.02 -22.28
N LYS A 64 -14.48 2.24 -21.71
CA LYS A 64 -13.32 3.13 -21.74
C LYS A 64 -12.17 2.65 -20.85
N PHE A 65 -12.47 1.78 -19.87
CA PHE A 65 -11.48 1.23 -18.93
C PHE A 65 -11.04 -0.20 -19.29
N ARG A 66 -11.50 -0.77 -20.42
CA ARG A 66 -11.14 -2.14 -20.84
C ARG A 66 -9.63 -2.41 -20.94
N ASN A 67 -8.84 -1.36 -21.23
CA ASN A 67 -7.39 -1.47 -21.43
C ASN A 67 -6.57 -1.55 -20.14
N TYR A 68 -7.23 -1.54 -18.96
CA TYR A 68 -6.56 -1.71 -17.67
C TYR A 68 -6.38 -3.17 -17.27
N GLY A 69 -6.86 -4.15 -18.08
CA GLY A 69 -6.65 -5.57 -17.85
C GLY A 69 -7.57 -6.19 -16.80
N LEU A 70 -8.63 -5.48 -16.39
CA LEU A 70 -9.63 -5.97 -15.44
C LEU A 70 -10.85 -6.58 -16.16
N PRO A 71 -11.57 -7.52 -15.50
CA PRO A 71 -12.76 -8.14 -16.07
C PRO A 71 -13.83 -7.11 -16.44
N MET A 72 -14.38 -7.19 -17.64
CA MET A 72 -15.41 -6.25 -18.08
C MET A 72 -16.68 -6.36 -17.24
N GLY A 73 -17.03 -7.56 -16.80
CA GLY A 73 -18.17 -7.79 -15.90
C GLY A 73 -18.06 -6.99 -14.61
N ASP A 74 -16.88 -7.02 -13.98
CA ASP A 74 -16.61 -6.31 -12.73
C ASP A 74 -16.69 -4.79 -12.93
N LEU A 75 -16.10 -4.27 -14.02
CA LEU A 75 -16.18 -2.86 -14.35
C LEU A 75 -17.63 -2.38 -14.55
N ILE A 76 -18.47 -3.24 -15.14
CA ILE A 76 -19.90 -2.95 -15.32
C ILE A 76 -20.61 -2.97 -13.97
N GLN A 77 -20.36 -3.97 -13.10
CA GLN A 77 -21.04 -4.05 -11.81
C GLN A 77 -20.63 -2.90 -10.88
N GLU A 78 -19.37 -2.53 -10.86
CA GLU A 78 -18.92 -1.33 -10.13
C GLU A 78 -19.56 -0.05 -10.68
N GLY A 79 -19.68 0.05 -11.99
CA GLY A 79 -20.42 1.14 -12.62
C GLY A 79 -21.90 1.17 -12.24
N ASN A 80 -22.56 0.00 -12.10
CA ASN A 80 -23.94 -0.11 -11.62
C ASN A 80 -24.09 0.34 -10.17
N ILE A 81 -23.10 0.02 -9.30
CA ILE A 81 -23.04 0.54 -7.92
C ILE A 81 -23.01 2.07 -7.96
N GLY A 82 -22.15 2.65 -8.80
CA GLY A 82 -22.12 4.10 -9.00
C GLY A 82 -23.45 4.69 -9.51
N LEU A 83 -24.14 3.99 -10.40
CA LEU A 83 -25.45 4.40 -10.90
C LEU A 83 -26.52 4.37 -9.81
N MET A 84 -26.51 3.36 -8.94
CA MET A 84 -27.42 3.26 -7.79
C MET A 84 -27.13 4.35 -6.75
N GLU A 85 -25.87 4.64 -6.46
CA GLU A 85 -25.49 5.76 -5.59
C GLU A 85 -25.93 7.12 -6.15
N ALA A 86 -25.82 7.29 -7.47
CA ALA A 86 -26.35 8.47 -8.13
C ALA A 86 -27.86 8.58 -7.96
N ALA A 87 -28.62 7.49 -8.16
CA ALA A 87 -30.06 7.47 -7.98
C ALA A 87 -30.50 7.76 -6.54
N ALA A 88 -29.72 7.29 -5.56
CA ALA A 88 -30.00 7.56 -4.15
C ALA A 88 -29.84 9.03 -3.76
N ARG A 89 -28.92 9.75 -4.41
CA ARG A 89 -28.55 11.13 -4.09
C ARG A 89 -29.04 12.19 -5.07
N PHE A 90 -29.70 11.77 -6.13
CA PHE A 90 -30.19 12.68 -7.16
C PHE A 90 -31.30 13.58 -6.64
N GLU A 91 -31.19 14.88 -6.94
CA GLU A 91 -32.17 15.91 -6.61
C GLU A 91 -32.98 16.25 -7.87
N PRO A 92 -34.26 15.76 -7.98
CA PRO A 92 -35.07 15.96 -9.18
C PRO A 92 -35.47 17.43 -9.41
N ASP A 93 -35.41 18.25 -8.35
CA ASP A 93 -35.81 19.64 -8.43
C ASP A 93 -34.73 20.57 -8.99
N LEU A 94 -33.50 20.06 -9.15
CA LEU A 94 -32.45 20.75 -9.87
C LEU A 94 -32.64 20.52 -11.37
N GLU A 95 -32.31 21.53 -12.19
CA GLU A 95 -32.52 21.50 -13.66
C GLU A 95 -31.62 20.52 -14.42
N ASN A 96 -30.82 19.72 -13.72
CA ASN A 96 -29.86 18.79 -14.31
C ASN A 96 -30.53 17.48 -14.74
N ARG A 97 -30.05 16.89 -15.85
CA ARG A 97 -30.44 15.54 -16.27
C ARG A 97 -29.77 14.50 -15.37
N PHE A 98 -30.52 13.44 -15.04
CA PHE A 98 -29.97 12.32 -14.25
C PHE A 98 -28.73 11.68 -14.90
N SER A 99 -28.71 11.54 -16.24
CA SER A 99 -27.56 11.02 -16.97
C SER A 99 -26.27 11.81 -16.71
N THR A 100 -26.37 13.14 -16.65
CA THR A 100 -25.20 14.01 -16.39
C THR A 100 -24.67 13.79 -14.97
N TYR A 101 -25.57 13.73 -14.00
CA TYR A 101 -25.23 13.47 -12.59
C TYR A 101 -24.67 12.07 -12.39
N ALA A 102 -25.33 11.05 -12.96
CA ALA A 102 -24.93 9.65 -12.87
C ALA A 102 -23.55 9.38 -13.48
N THR A 103 -23.20 10.09 -14.56
CA THR A 103 -21.88 9.97 -15.21
C THR A 103 -20.72 10.18 -14.24
N TRP A 104 -20.83 11.13 -13.33
CA TRP A 104 -19.80 11.40 -12.33
C TRP A 104 -19.64 10.24 -11.35
N TRP A 105 -20.74 9.72 -10.84
CA TRP A 105 -20.74 8.60 -9.90
C TRP A 105 -20.23 7.30 -10.53
N ILE A 106 -20.74 6.97 -11.74
CA ILE A 106 -20.30 5.80 -12.51
C ILE A 106 -18.79 5.85 -12.73
N LYS A 107 -18.30 7.00 -13.23
CA LYS A 107 -16.87 7.18 -13.50
C LYS A 107 -16.03 7.09 -12.24
N ALA A 108 -16.47 7.73 -11.15
CA ALA A 108 -15.75 7.71 -9.87
C ALA A 108 -15.63 6.29 -9.31
N GLN A 109 -16.73 5.52 -9.35
CA GLN A 109 -16.75 4.15 -8.83
C GLN A 109 -15.86 3.22 -9.67
N ILE A 110 -15.97 3.28 -10.99
CA ILE A 110 -15.11 2.48 -11.89
C ILE A 110 -13.63 2.85 -11.68
N GLN A 111 -13.31 4.15 -11.57
CA GLN A 111 -11.93 4.59 -11.34
C GLN A 111 -11.37 4.11 -9.99
N ASP A 112 -12.18 4.13 -8.95
CA ASP A 112 -11.77 3.65 -7.63
C ASP A 112 -11.52 2.13 -7.65
N TYR A 113 -12.40 1.37 -8.32
CA TYR A 113 -12.20 -0.07 -8.53
C TYR A 113 -10.91 -0.37 -9.30
N VAL A 114 -10.68 0.34 -10.41
CA VAL A 114 -9.44 0.19 -11.22
C VAL A 114 -8.20 0.44 -10.37
N LEU A 115 -8.17 1.52 -9.59
CA LEU A 115 -7.02 1.83 -8.73
C LEU A 115 -6.74 0.78 -7.66
N ARG A 116 -7.79 0.14 -7.14
CA ARG A 116 -7.64 -0.89 -6.11
C ARG A 116 -7.19 -2.24 -6.65
N ASN A 117 -7.58 -2.57 -7.88
CA ASN A 117 -7.46 -3.93 -8.42
C ASN A 117 -6.48 -4.05 -9.61
N TRP A 118 -5.92 -2.93 -10.09
CA TRP A 118 -4.98 -2.92 -11.22
C TRP A 118 -3.67 -3.65 -10.90
N SER A 119 -3.19 -3.59 -9.66
CA SER A 119 -1.98 -4.25 -9.19
C SER A 119 -2.16 -4.79 -7.78
N ILE A 120 -1.44 -5.85 -7.42
CA ILE A 120 -1.39 -6.44 -6.09
C ILE A 120 -0.95 -5.38 -5.06
N VAL A 121 0.01 -4.55 -5.44
CA VAL A 121 0.47 -3.42 -4.61
C VAL A 121 -0.40 -2.20 -4.89
N ARG A 122 -1.21 -1.80 -3.92
CA ARG A 122 -2.09 -0.64 -4.04
C ARG A 122 -1.33 0.63 -4.36
N THR A 123 -1.79 1.33 -5.39
CA THR A 123 -1.26 2.61 -5.83
C THR A 123 -2.38 3.65 -5.86
N GLY A 124 -2.01 4.93 -5.95
CA GLY A 124 -3.02 5.98 -6.16
C GLY A 124 -3.78 6.40 -4.91
N THR A 125 -3.12 6.46 -3.75
CA THR A 125 -3.72 6.91 -2.49
C THR A 125 -3.93 8.42 -2.44
N THR A 126 -3.07 9.21 -3.13
CA THR A 126 -3.17 10.67 -3.18
C THR A 126 -3.89 11.16 -4.44
N SER A 127 -4.39 12.40 -4.41
CA SER A 127 -5.04 13.04 -5.56
C SER A 127 -4.10 13.17 -6.76
N SER A 128 -2.82 13.52 -6.52
CA SER A 128 -1.77 13.60 -7.54
C SER A 128 -1.53 12.25 -8.21
N GLN A 129 -1.40 11.18 -7.43
CA GLN A 129 -1.22 9.82 -7.95
C GLN A 129 -2.40 9.33 -8.79
N LYS A 130 -3.64 9.64 -8.35
CA LYS A 130 -4.86 9.32 -9.14
C LYS A 130 -4.85 10.05 -10.48
N SER A 131 -4.52 11.34 -10.46
CA SER A 131 -4.42 12.15 -11.68
C SER A 131 -3.35 11.61 -12.62
N LEU A 132 -2.17 11.26 -12.10
CA LEU A 132 -1.08 10.65 -12.87
C LEU A 132 -1.51 9.32 -13.48
N PHE A 133 -2.05 8.40 -12.69
CA PHE A 133 -2.41 7.06 -13.15
C PHE A 133 -3.33 7.07 -14.38
N PHE A 134 -4.36 7.95 -14.40
CA PHE A 134 -5.32 8.00 -15.51
C PHE A 134 -4.87 8.86 -16.69
N ASN A 135 -3.98 9.83 -16.47
CA ASN A 135 -3.56 10.76 -17.51
C ASN A 135 -2.19 10.45 -18.11
N LEU A 136 -1.31 9.75 -17.38
CA LEU A 136 0.07 9.53 -17.82
C LEU A 136 0.16 8.88 -19.20
N ARG A 137 -0.60 7.78 -19.42
CA ARG A 137 -0.60 7.10 -20.73
C ARG A 137 -1.03 8.00 -21.88
N ARG A 138 -2.05 8.82 -21.66
CA ARG A 138 -2.57 9.75 -22.66
C ARG A 138 -1.54 10.86 -22.95
N LEU A 139 -0.93 11.41 -21.91
CA LEU A 139 0.08 12.46 -22.05
C LEU A 139 1.35 11.92 -22.68
N ARG A 140 1.78 10.73 -22.28
CA ARG A 140 2.90 10.04 -22.92
C ARG A 140 2.65 9.86 -24.41
N ALA A 141 1.52 9.31 -24.82
CA ALA A 141 1.20 9.13 -26.23
C ALA A 141 1.16 10.47 -27.02
N LYS A 142 0.80 11.57 -26.37
CA LYS A 142 0.79 12.90 -26.96
C LYS A 142 2.21 13.48 -27.12
N ILE A 143 3.12 13.15 -26.19
CA ILE A 143 4.51 13.65 -26.18
C ILE A 143 5.42 12.72 -26.98
N ASP A 144 5.29 11.40 -26.81
CA ASP A 144 6.09 10.36 -27.44
C ASP A 144 5.78 10.13 -28.93
N GLY A 145 4.84 10.87 -29.50
CA GLY A 145 4.56 10.78 -30.96
C GLY A 145 5.81 10.98 -31.84
N GLN A 146 6.98 11.21 -31.24
CA GLN A 146 8.28 11.43 -31.90
C GLN A 146 9.44 10.55 -31.35
N SER A 147 9.28 9.78 -30.28
CA SER A 147 10.39 9.05 -29.66
C SER A 147 10.03 7.59 -29.35
N ALA A 148 10.61 6.67 -30.11
CA ALA A 148 10.48 5.22 -29.94
C ALA A 148 11.26 4.67 -28.69
N ARG A 149 11.54 5.49 -27.70
CA ARG A 149 12.28 5.10 -26.49
C ARG A 149 11.32 4.65 -25.40
N GLY A 150 11.61 3.52 -24.79
CA GLY A 150 10.76 2.87 -23.78
C GLY A 150 10.58 3.66 -22.46
N TYR A 151 11.30 4.77 -22.26
CA TYR A 151 11.26 5.60 -21.06
C TYR A 151 11.05 7.06 -21.41
N LEU A 152 10.39 7.82 -20.49
CA LEU A 152 10.21 9.27 -20.64
C LEU A 152 11.55 10.00 -20.48
N ASP A 153 11.82 10.92 -21.40
CA ASP A 153 12.95 11.84 -21.27
C ASP A 153 12.67 12.88 -20.17
N GLU A 154 13.70 13.44 -19.57
CA GLU A 154 13.59 14.42 -18.48
C GLU A 154 12.71 15.63 -18.86
N GLU A 155 12.78 16.10 -20.11
CA GLU A 155 11.91 17.16 -20.61
C GLU A 155 10.44 16.74 -20.65
N ALA A 156 10.14 15.49 -21.02
CA ALA A 156 8.78 14.96 -21.03
C ALA A 156 8.23 14.83 -19.60
N VAL A 157 9.06 14.38 -18.66
CA VAL A 157 8.71 14.30 -17.24
C VAL A 157 8.34 15.70 -16.70
N GLN A 158 9.15 16.73 -17.00
CA GLN A 158 8.87 18.08 -16.55
C GLN A 158 7.61 18.68 -17.18
N LYS A 159 7.35 18.40 -18.47
CA LYS A 159 6.10 18.82 -19.16
C LYS A 159 4.87 18.20 -18.52
N ILE A 160 4.92 16.87 -18.24
CA ILE A 160 3.82 16.16 -17.58
C ILE A 160 3.62 16.67 -16.15
N ALA A 161 4.69 16.85 -15.40
CA ALA A 161 4.66 17.38 -14.03
C ALA A 161 3.99 18.78 -14.00
N LYS A 162 4.31 19.66 -14.94
CA LYS A 162 3.72 20.99 -15.06
C LYS A 162 2.25 20.94 -15.47
N GLU A 163 1.87 20.05 -16.42
CA GLU A 163 0.48 19.94 -16.92
C GLU A 163 -0.46 19.41 -15.83
N LEU A 164 0.02 18.48 -15.00
CA LEU A 164 -0.78 17.86 -13.94
C LEU A 164 -0.61 18.52 -12.56
N GLY A 165 0.32 19.45 -12.40
CA GLY A 165 0.59 20.11 -11.12
C GLY A 165 1.19 19.17 -10.07
N VAL A 166 2.05 18.23 -10.46
CA VAL A 166 2.67 17.21 -9.60
C VAL A 166 4.19 17.35 -9.63
N GLN A 167 4.88 16.69 -8.70
CA GLN A 167 6.34 16.72 -8.69
C GLN A 167 6.93 15.78 -9.76
N PRO A 168 8.07 16.16 -10.42
CA PRO A 168 8.73 15.29 -11.41
C PRO A 168 9.07 13.89 -10.88
N LYS A 169 9.44 13.79 -9.60
CA LYS A 169 9.70 12.53 -8.94
C LYS A 169 8.48 11.60 -8.93
N GLU A 170 7.29 12.14 -8.66
CA GLU A 170 6.03 11.36 -8.66
C GLU A 170 5.72 10.82 -10.08
N VAL A 171 6.06 11.57 -11.13
CA VAL A 171 5.89 11.13 -12.53
C VAL A 171 6.80 9.94 -12.82
N MET A 172 8.09 10.02 -12.46
CA MET A 172 9.05 8.92 -12.65
C MET A 172 8.67 7.67 -11.88
N GLU A 173 8.26 7.82 -10.62
CA GLU A 173 7.80 6.70 -9.80
C GLU A 173 6.55 6.03 -10.39
N MET A 174 5.60 6.81 -10.88
CA MET A 174 4.39 6.28 -11.51
C MET A 174 4.71 5.59 -12.84
N GLU A 175 5.62 6.16 -13.63
CA GLU A 175 6.08 5.54 -14.88
C GLU A 175 6.73 4.17 -14.64
N ALA A 176 7.66 4.10 -13.68
CA ALA A 176 8.33 2.85 -13.32
C ALA A 176 7.32 1.76 -12.93
N ARG A 177 6.28 2.12 -12.16
CA ARG A 177 5.20 1.20 -11.76
C ARG A 177 4.32 0.78 -12.94
N MET A 178 4.02 1.69 -13.87
CA MET A 178 3.14 1.39 -15.00
C MET A 178 3.84 0.61 -16.13
N ASN A 179 5.16 0.69 -16.23
CA ASN A 179 5.96 -0.07 -17.20
C ASN A 179 6.23 -1.51 -16.73
N GLY A 180 6.37 -1.74 -15.41
CA GLY A 180 6.55 -3.06 -14.83
C GLY A 180 5.25 -3.57 -14.23
N GLY A 181 4.40 -4.24 -15.04
CA GLY A 181 3.20 -4.91 -14.49
C GLY A 181 3.59 -6.07 -13.55
N ASP A 182 2.61 -6.54 -12.76
CA ASP A 182 2.78 -7.71 -11.90
C ASP A 182 3.19 -8.92 -12.74
N GLN A 183 4.27 -9.59 -12.34
CA GLN A 183 4.75 -10.80 -13.02
C GLN A 183 4.32 -12.04 -12.23
N SER A 184 3.99 -13.11 -12.96
CA SER A 184 3.70 -14.39 -12.32
C SER A 184 4.99 -15.05 -11.86
N LEU A 185 5.04 -15.46 -10.60
CA LEU A 185 6.16 -16.23 -10.06
C LEU A 185 6.26 -17.65 -10.66
N ASN A 186 5.17 -18.14 -11.27
CA ASN A 186 5.15 -19.43 -11.95
C ASN A 186 5.64 -19.34 -13.41
N ASN A 187 6.09 -18.17 -13.87
CA ASN A 187 6.72 -18.08 -15.17
C ASN A 187 8.04 -18.84 -15.17
N LEU A 188 8.24 -19.67 -16.20
CA LEU A 188 9.46 -20.45 -16.38
C LEU A 188 10.64 -19.53 -16.72
N VAL A 189 11.81 -19.84 -16.17
CA VAL A 189 13.06 -19.11 -16.37
C VAL A 189 14.06 -19.98 -17.09
N GLY A 190 14.69 -19.44 -18.14
CA GLY A 190 15.71 -20.15 -18.95
C GLY A 190 15.12 -20.88 -20.15
N GLU A 191 16.01 -21.32 -21.04
CA GLU A 191 15.64 -22.03 -22.26
C GLU A 191 15.17 -23.48 -22.00
N ASP A 192 15.62 -24.08 -20.89
CA ASP A 192 15.27 -25.45 -20.50
C ASP A 192 13.90 -25.55 -19.79
N GLY A 193 13.37 -24.46 -19.31
CA GLY A 193 12.01 -24.38 -18.72
C GLY A 193 11.82 -25.18 -17.42
N ASP A 194 12.89 -25.57 -16.74
CA ASP A 194 12.83 -26.43 -15.55
C ASP A 194 12.70 -25.67 -14.22
N ARG A 195 12.81 -24.33 -14.24
CA ARG A 195 12.75 -23.49 -13.05
C ARG A 195 11.72 -22.39 -13.19
N GLU A 196 11.02 -22.11 -12.11
CA GLU A 196 10.10 -20.98 -11.99
C GLU A 196 10.78 -19.78 -11.31
N TRP A 197 10.25 -18.58 -11.52
CA TRP A 197 10.73 -17.38 -10.81
C TRP A 197 10.66 -17.53 -9.29
N GLN A 198 9.66 -18.28 -8.77
CA GLN A 198 9.54 -18.54 -7.33
C GLN A 198 10.73 -19.30 -6.75
N ASP A 199 11.36 -20.19 -7.52
CA ASP A 199 12.51 -20.99 -7.08
C ASP A 199 13.78 -20.14 -6.89
N MET A 200 13.77 -18.91 -7.43
CA MET A 200 14.89 -17.97 -7.33
C MET A 200 14.73 -16.99 -6.16
N LEU A 201 13.59 -17.02 -5.46
CA LEU A 201 13.38 -16.14 -4.32
C LEU A 201 14.18 -16.62 -3.11
N PRO A 202 15.07 -15.77 -2.54
CA PRO A 202 15.77 -16.13 -1.33
C PRO A 202 14.79 -16.22 -0.16
N ASP A 203 14.95 -17.26 0.67
CA ASP A 203 14.22 -17.34 1.93
C ASP A 203 14.66 -16.21 2.87
N ALA A 204 13.70 -15.54 3.49
CA ALA A 204 13.96 -14.50 4.49
C ALA A 204 14.35 -15.07 5.87
N SER A 205 14.26 -16.39 6.05
CA SER A 205 14.66 -17.04 7.30
C SER A 205 16.16 -16.88 7.52
N PRO A 206 16.59 -16.62 8.75
CA PRO A 206 18.02 -16.52 9.04
C PRO A 206 18.72 -17.83 8.74
N ASN A 207 19.92 -17.75 8.15
CA ASN A 207 20.76 -18.90 7.87
C ASN A 207 21.03 -19.69 9.18
N PRO A 208 21.03 -21.03 9.16
CA PRO A 208 21.39 -21.83 10.33
C PRO A 208 22.72 -21.44 10.98
N GLU A 209 23.70 -21.02 10.18
CA GLU A 209 24.98 -20.49 10.67
C GLU A 209 24.78 -19.23 11.51
N ASP A 210 24.01 -18.24 10.99
CA ASP A 210 23.71 -16.99 11.70
C ASP A 210 22.97 -17.24 13.00
N VAL A 211 22.04 -18.21 13.02
CA VAL A 211 21.30 -18.60 14.23
C VAL A 211 22.26 -19.17 15.28
N VAL A 212 23.15 -20.06 14.90
CA VAL A 212 24.11 -20.68 15.82
C VAL A 212 25.14 -19.65 16.32
N ILE A 213 25.65 -18.80 15.43
CA ILE A 213 26.53 -17.69 15.80
C ILE A 213 25.85 -16.77 16.80
N GLY A 214 24.63 -16.31 16.48
CA GLY A 214 23.85 -15.43 17.35
C GLY A 214 23.58 -16.05 18.73
N MET A 215 23.24 -17.33 18.81
CA MET A 215 23.07 -18.05 20.06
C MET A 215 24.37 -18.12 20.89
N ARG A 216 25.48 -18.50 20.26
CA ARG A 216 26.79 -18.58 20.93
C ARG A 216 27.26 -17.22 21.42
N ASP A 217 27.12 -16.21 20.57
CA ASP A 217 27.46 -14.83 20.91
C ASP A 217 26.63 -14.32 22.08
N SER A 218 25.34 -14.58 22.08
CA SER A 218 24.44 -14.19 23.17
C SER A 218 24.86 -14.82 24.50
N VAL A 219 25.15 -16.12 24.49
CA VAL A 219 25.64 -16.83 25.70
C VAL A 219 26.98 -16.28 26.15
N THR A 220 27.91 -16.05 25.24
CA THR A 220 29.25 -15.51 25.55
C THR A 220 29.16 -14.10 26.09
N ARG A 221 28.39 -13.21 25.46
CA ARG A 221 28.16 -11.83 25.92
C ARG A 221 27.49 -11.81 27.31
N SER A 222 26.49 -12.68 27.53
CA SER A 222 25.85 -12.80 28.84
C SER A 222 26.80 -13.26 29.91
N LYS A 223 27.68 -14.21 29.61
CA LYS A 223 28.72 -14.66 30.52
C LYS A 223 29.70 -13.52 30.87
N TRP A 224 30.22 -12.84 29.85
CA TRP A 224 31.15 -11.70 30.07
C TRP A 224 30.52 -10.58 30.91
N LEU A 225 29.24 -10.28 30.62
CA LEU A 225 28.49 -9.27 31.39
C LEU A 225 28.31 -9.72 32.84
N ASN A 226 27.93 -10.97 33.11
CA ASN A 226 27.75 -11.49 34.45
C ASN A 226 29.09 -11.52 35.23
N ASP A 227 30.16 -11.92 34.57
CA ASP A 227 31.52 -11.94 35.18
C ASP A 227 31.98 -10.50 35.50
N ALA A 228 31.77 -9.54 34.60
CA ALA A 228 32.09 -8.14 34.83
C ALA A 228 31.21 -7.52 35.94
N LEU A 229 29.93 -7.88 36.02
CA LEU A 229 29.06 -7.45 37.12
C LEU A 229 29.50 -8.00 38.46
N ALA A 230 30.06 -9.23 38.52
CA ALA A 230 30.59 -9.81 39.75
C ALA A 230 31.84 -9.08 40.27
N GLU A 231 32.61 -8.40 39.43
CA GLU A 231 33.78 -7.59 39.79
C GLU A 231 33.39 -6.24 40.46
N LEU A 232 32.13 -5.80 40.31
CA LEU A 232 31.62 -4.57 40.90
C LEU A 232 31.34 -4.74 42.40
N SER A 233 31.44 -3.61 43.16
CA SER A 233 31.00 -3.61 44.56
C SER A 233 29.49 -3.88 44.68
N PRO A 234 28.99 -4.46 45.80
CA PRO A 234 27.56 -4.78 45.97
C PRO A 234 26.63 -3.58 45.73
N ARG A 235 27.04 -2.38 46.09
CA ARG A 235 26.28 -1.14 45.86
C ARG A 235 26.23 -0.77 44.38
N GLU A 236 27.34 -0.90 43.65
CA GLU A 236 27.41 -0.64 42.21
C GLU A 236 26.56 -1.67 41.45
N GLN A 237 26.60 -2.96 41.85
CA GLN A 237 25.77 -4.02 41.25
C GLN A 237 24.29 -3.71 41.40
N THR A 238 23.85 -3.31 42.60
CA THR A 238 22.44 -2.96 42.85
C THR A 238 21.99 -1.81 41.93
N ILE A 239 22.81 -0.74 41.84
CA ILE A 239 22.51 0.44 41.02
C ILE A 239 22.35 0.04 39.54
N ILE A 240 23.28 -0.77 39.01
CA ILE A 240 23.22 -1.20 37.59
C ILE A 240 22.02 -2.11 37.33
N ARG A 241 21.77 -3.08 38.20
CA ARG A 241 20.62 -4.01 38.04
C ARG A 241 19.29 -3.28 38.09
N GLU A 242 19.04 -2.44 39.06
CA GLU A 242 17.78 -1.74 39.24
C GLU A 242 17.50 -0.70 38.15
N ARG A 243 18.56 -0.11 37.57
CA ARG A 243 18.41 0.96 36.59
C ARG A 243 18.48 0.50 35.15
N ARG A 244 19.16 -0.60 34.83
CA ARG A 244 19.51 -0.97 33.47
C ARG A 244 19.10 -2.41 33.06
N MET A 245 18.85 -3.24 34.04
CA MET A 245 18.54 -4.65 33.80
C MET A 245 17.07 -5.00 34.14
N ASN A 246 16.41 -4.19 34.96
CA ASN A 246 15.00 -4.36 35.27
C ASN A 246 14.10 -3.68 34.24
N GLU A 247 12.95 -4.28 33.92
CA GLU A 247 11.95 -3.68 33.05
C GLU A 247 11.39 -2.36 33.58
N ALA A 248 11.21 -2.28 34.93
CA ALA A 248 10.81 -1.06 35.63
C ALA A 248 12.05 -0.26 36.05
N VAL A 249 12.36 0.81 35.31
CA VAL A 249 13.52 1.67 35.62
C VAL A 249 13.30 2.47 36.91
N VAL A 250 14.05 2.17 37.95
CA VAL A 250 14.00 2.92 39.24
C VAL A 250 14.70 4.28 39.08
N THR A 251 14.13 5.35 39.66
CA THR A 251 14.72 6.68 39.56
C THR A 251 15.99 6.83 40.44
N LEU A 252 16.89 7.76 40.09
CA LEU A 252 18.09 8.05 40.88
C LEU A 252 17.77 8.52 42.30
N GLU A 253 16.60 9.13 42.47
CA GLU A 253 16.13 9.63 43.75
C GLU A 253 15.66 8.49 44.66
N ASP A 254 14.91 7.54 44.12
CA ASP A 254 14.42 6.38 44.89
C ASP A 254 15.55 5.45 45.28
N LEU A 255 16.52 5.22 44.41
CA LEU A 255 17.76 4.50 44.74
C LEU A 255 18.59 5.26 45.78
N GLY A 256 18.64 6.58 45.71
CA GLY A 256 19.26 7.39 46.74
C GLY A 256 18.64 7.18 48.11
N LYS A 257 17.31 7.15 48.20
CA LYS A 257 16.57 6.85 49.44
C LYS A 257 16.83 5.43 49.95
N GLN A 258 16.82 4.43 49.04
CA GLN A 258 17.11 3.04 49.41
C GLN A 258 18.54 2.81 49.93
N LEU A 259 19.51 3.46 49.31
CA LEU A 259 20.93 3.28 49.64
C LEU A 259 21.45 4.29 50.71
N GLY A 260 20.61 5.23 51.15
CA GLY A 260 20.97 6.25 52.13
C GLY A 260 22.01 7.26 51.61
N ILE A 261 22.00 7.59 50.30
CA ILE A 261 22.95 8.49 49.64
C ILE A 261 22.23 9.53 48.76
N SER A 262 22.91 10.62 48.42
CA SER A 262 22.33 11.65 47.55
C SER A 262 22.18 11.16 46.11
N LYS A 263 21.18 11.70 45.38
CA LYS A 263 20.95 11.48 43.99
C LYS A 263 22.22 11.62 43.12
N GLU A 264 22.99 12.67 43.38
CA GLU A 264 24.24 12.93 42.66
C GLU A 264 25.30 11.85 42.96
N ARG A 265 25.31 11.34 44.19
CA ARG A 265 26.21 10.25 44.55
C ARG A 265 25.83 8.93 43.84
N VAL A 266 24.55 8.64 43.69
CA VAL A 266 24.06 7.50 42.86
C VAL A 266 24.53 7.65 41.43
N ARG A 267 24.41 8.84 40.84
CA ARG A 267 24.87 9.12 39.48
C ARG A 267 26.36 8.91 39.29
N GLN A 268 27.16 9.37 40.27
CA GLN A 268 28.60 9.16 40.24
C GLN A 268 28.98 7.68 40.34
N LEU A 269 28.29 6.92 41.20
CA LEU A 269 28.51 5.49 41.33
C LEU A 269 28.10 4.73 40.07
N GLU A 270 26.98 5.11 39.48
CA GLU A 270 26.52 4.55 38.20
C GLU A 270 27.58 4.76 37.10
N GLN A 271 28.07 5.98 36.96
CA GLN A 271 29.11 6.29 35.96
C GLN A 271 30.41 5.49 36.19
N ARG A 272 30.88 5.43 37.43
CA ARG A 272 32.07 4.63 37.80
C ARG A 272 31.85 3.13 37.52
N ALA A 273 30.67 2.62 37.81
CA ALA A 273 30.32 1.23 37.54
C ALA A 273 30.36 0.93 36.03
N PHE A 274 29.81 1.84 35.22
CA PHE A 274 29.90 1.72 33.76
C PHE A 274 31.31 1.74 33.23
N ASP A 275 32.16 2.64 33.75
CA ASP A 275 33.56 2.72 33.32
C ASP A 275 34.32 1.43 33.67
N LYS A 276 34.07 0.85 34.84
CA LYS A 276 34.62 -0.45 35.25
C LYS A 276 34.12 -1.59 34.36
N LEU A 277 32.81 -1.67 34.13
CA LEU A 277 32.22 -2.68 33.22
C LEU A 277 32.81 -2.60 31.83
N LYS A 278 32.96 -1.37 31.30
CA LYS A 278 33.55 -1.15 29.99
C LYS A 278 34.97 -1.67 29.90
N VAL A 279 35.80 -1.38 30.89
CA VAL A 279 37.19 -1.85 30.94
C VAL A 279 37.23 -3.38 31.05
N SER A 280 36.49 -3.98 32.00
CA SER A 280 36.47 -5.43 32.19
C SER A 280 35.98 -6.19 30.94
N ILE A 281 34.91 -5.69 30.25
CA ILE A 281 34.44 -6.29 29.01
C ILE A 281 35.46 -6.16 27.89
N LEU A 282 36.07 -4.98 27.71
CA LEU A 282 37.09 -4.77 26.69
C LEU A 282 38.32 -5.66 26.88
N ASP A 283 38.75 -5.90 28.10
CA ASP A 283 39.86 -6.80 28.37
C ASP A 283 39.49 -8.27 28.03
N LYS A 284 38.27 -8.72 28.36
CA LYS A 284 37.77 -10.06 27.95
C LYS A 284 37.67 -10.23 26.45
N VAL A 285 37.27 -9.16 25.72
CA VAL A 285 37.23 -9.18 24.23
C VAL A 285 38.63 -9.31 23.65
N LYS A 286 39.62 -8.58 24.21
CA LYS A 286 41.03 -8.69 23.78
C LYS A 286 41.58 -10.09 24.04
N ASP A 287 41.32 -10.63 25.25
CA ASP A 287 41.74 -11.98 25.62
C ASP A 287 41.11 -13.07 24.72
N ALA A 288 39.91 -12.83 24.22
CA ALA A 288 39.25 -13.69 23.26
C ALA A 288 39.73 -13.51 21.80
N GLY A 289 40.66 -12.59 21.54
CA GLY A 289 41.22 -12.33 20.21
C GLY A 289 40.23 -11.70 19.21
N LEU A 290 39.15 -11.05 19.73
CA LEU A 290 38.12 -10.40 18.90
C LEU A 290 38.47 -8.92 18.72
N GLU A 291 38.29 -8.42 17.48
CA GLU A 291 38.44 -6.98 17.23
C GLU A 291 37.28 -6.18 17.85
N GLN A 292 37.59 -4.97 18.36
CA GLN A 292 36.58 -4.09 19.01
C GLN A 292 35.39 -3.73 18.14
N ALA A 293 35.51 -3.86 16.82
CA ALA A 293 34.45 -3.57 15.85
C ALA A 293 33.27 -4.58 15.89
N ALA A 294 33.44 -5.74 16.52
CA ALA A 294 32.39 -6.79 16.58
C ALA A 294 31.38 -6.60 17.72
N LEU A 295 31.50 -5.55 18.52
CA LEU A 295 30.69 -5.31 19.74
C LEU A 295 29.60 -4.24 19.58
N PHE A 296 29.62 -3.43 18.50
CA PHE A 296 28.70 -2.31 18.31
C PHE A 296 27.97 -2.39 16.97
#